data_10e77ff8df5f1532f7d8aa05b1cc1cbe
#
_entry.id   10e77ff8df5f1532f7d8aa05b1cc1cbe
#
_cell.length_a   1.000
_cell.length_b   1.000
_cell.length_c   1.000
_cell.angle_alpha   90.00
_cell.angle_beta   90.00
_cell.angle_gamma   90.00
#
_symmetry.space_group_name_H-M   'P 1'
#
loop_
_entity.id
_entity.type
_entity.pdbx_description
1 polymer ?
#
loop_
_entity_poly.entity_id
_entity_poly.type
_entity_poly.pdbx_seq_one_letter_code
_entity_poly.pdbx_strand_id
1 'polypeptide(L)'
;MTDSVNTRELILGILMEVTKEGSYSHLVIRSVLDKYQYLEKKERAFITRVSEGTIQYMIELDYIINQFSKVKVNKMKPVIRNILRMSVYQLKYMDSVPDSAVCNEAVKLAKRKGFGSLSGFVNGVLRNISRNLSSITYPDGQKDQIQYLSVHYSMPEWIVRQWINDYGMERTVSVLQAFLQEAPVTIRTNLLKITPEALEMRLKEEGVTTEKIVCADMPELNYAFMISGFDHLNALESFREGLFYVQDVSSMMVAETVAPKKDSYIIDVCAAPGGKSVHLAEKLGGTGMVEARDLTEYKTDLIRQNIARHQLSNMRAVQMDATVLDEASIGKADVVIADLPCSGLGVMRRKTDIKYKMTLQTEQELVSLQRNMLETVCQYVKAGGTLLYSTCTMDKMENEDNVTWFLKQHPQFELVKMQQIFPQKTYGDGFFLAKLQKKA
;
A
#
# COMPACT_ATOMS: atom_id res chain seq x y z
N MET A 1 -41.19 1.29 2.71
CA MET A 1 -40.12 1.91 3.55
C MET A 1 -38.84 1.21 3.19
N THR A 2 -37.97 1.84 2.43
CA THR A 2 -36.60 1.32 2.16
C THR A 2 -35.87 1.34 3.47
N ASP A 3 -35.56 0.16 4.03
CA ASP A 3 -34.69 0.04 5.20
C ASP A 3 -33.42 0.86 4.95
N SER A 4 -33.20 1.89 5.77
CA SER A 4 -31.98 2.69 5.67
C SER A 4 -30.77 1.77 5.86
N VAL A 5 -29.82 1.83 4.94
CA VAL A 5 -28.61 1.03 4.99
C VAL A 5 -27.88 1.26 6.31
N ASN A 6 -27.62 0.20 7.06
CA ASN A 6 -26.90 0.30 8.31
C ASN A 6 -25.40 0.28 8.06
N THR A 7 -24.73 1.42 8.16
CA THR A 7 -23.30 1.58 7.92
C THR A 7 -22.44 0.66 8.78
N ARG A 8 -22.82 0.41 10.06
CA ARG A 8 -22.08 -0.50 10.95
C ARG A 8 -22.24 -1.97 10.55
N GLU A 9 -23.33 -2.32 9.90
CA GLU A 9 -23.50 -3.67 9.36
C GLU A 9 -22.61 -3.89 8.12
N LEU A 10 -22.45 -2.86 7.26
CA LEU A 10 -21.50 -2.89 6.15
C LEU A 10 -20.06 -3.03 6.65
N ILE A 11 -19.69 -2.24 7.68
CA ILE A 11 -18.37 -2.34 8.32
C ILE A 11 -18.11 -3.74 8.86
N LEU A 12 -19.07 -4.33 9.57
CA LEU A 12 -18.94 -5.70 10.06
C LEU A 12 -18.76 -6.70 8.91
N GLY A 13 -19.47 -6.52 7.80
CA GLY A 13 -19.31 -7.33 6.58
C GLY A 13 -17.88 -7.24 6.05
N ILE A 14 -17.35 -6.02 5.90
CA ILE A 14 -15.96 -5.78 5.49
C ILE A 14 -14.97 -6.48 6.41
N LEU A 15 -15.11 -6.28 7.73
CA LEU A 15 -14.22 -6.90 8.71
C LEU A 15 -14.29 -8.42 8.71
N MET A 16 -15.46 -9.01 8.50
CA MET A 16 -15.62 -10.45 8.37
C MET A 16 -14.91 -10.99 7.13
N GLU A 17 -15.05 -10.34 6.00
CA GLU A 17 -14.42 -10.74 4.76
C GLU A 17 -12.89 -10.64 4.83
N VAL A 18 -12.36 -9.56 5.43
CA VAL A 18 -10.92 -9.39 5.61
C VAL A 18 -10.33 -10.35 6.63
N THR A 19 -10.98 -10.52 7.81
CA THR A 19 -10.37 -11.25 8.94
C THR A 19 -10.69 -12.74 8.97
N LYS A 20 -11.68 -13.20 8.22
CA LYS A 20 -12.10 -14.62 8.18
C LYS A 20 -11.84 -15.24 6.81
N GLU A 21 -12.27 -14.56 5.74
CA GLU A 21 -12.14 -15.09 4.37
C GLU A 21 -10.79 -14.73 3.72
N GLY A 22 -10.01 -13.81 4.32
CA GLY A 22 -8.66 -13.48 3.86
C GLY A 22 -8.60 -12.48 2.70
N SER A 23 -9.71 -11.86 2.31
CA SER A 23 -9.74 -10.84 1.24
C SER A 23 -8.93 -9.60 1.61
N TYR A 24 -8.35 -8.92 0.63
CA TYR A 24 -7.59 -7.68 0.86
C TYR A 24 -8.51 -6.50 1.21
N SER A 25 -8.19 -5.79 2.29
CA SER A 25 -9.03 -4.72 2.86
C SER A 25 -9.38 -3.63 1.85
N HIS A 26 -8.40 -3.13 1.12
CA HIS A 26 -8.60 -2.06 0.13
C HIS A 26 -9.52 -2.49 -1.03
N LEU A 27 -9.52 -3.76 -1.43
CA LEU A 27 -10.43 -4.28 -2.47
C LEU A 27 -11.85 -4.42 -1.94
N VAL A 28 -12.02 -4.95 -0.73
CA VAL A 28 -13.33 -5.13 -0.10
C VAL A 28 -13.98 -3.78 0.19
N ILE A 29 -13.24 -2.84 0.79
CA ILE A 29 -13.75 -1.50 1.08
C ILE A 29 -14.18 -0.80 -0.21
N ARG A 30 -13.33 -0.82 -1.25
CA ARG A 30 -13.66 -0.25 -2.55
C ARG A 30 -14.92 -0.86 -3.14
N SER A 31 -15.02 -2.18 -3.19
CA SER A 31 -16.21 -2.89 -3.72
C SER A 31 -17.49 -2.51 -2.98
N VAL A 32 -17.43 -2.37 -1.65
CA VAL A 32 -18.59 -1.92 -0.86
C VAL A 32 -18.93 -0.47 -1.18
N LEU A 33 -17.95 0.43 -1.23
CA LEU A 33 -18.20 1.85 -1.55
C LEU A 33 -18.73 2.05 -2.96
N ASP A 34 -18.23 1.30 -3.94
CA ASP A 34 -18.72 1.32 -5.33
C ASP A 34 -20.17 0.84 -5.41
N LYS A 35 -20.54 -0.19 -4.63
CA LYS A 35 -21.92 -0.68 -4.56
C LYS A 35 -22.88 0.31 -3.89
N TYR A 36 -22.40 1.07 -2.90
CA TYR A 36 -23.19 2.00 -2.09
C TYR A 36 -22.84 3.47 -2.37
N GLN A 37 -22.57 3.82 -3.62
CA GLN A 37 -22.21 5.19 -4.05
C GLN A 37 -23.27 6.25 -3.70
N TYR A 38 -24.54 5.85 -3.57
CA TYR A 38 -25.66 6.73 -3.22
C TYR A 38 -25.68 7.16 -1.75
N LEU A 39 -24.84 6.57 -0.88
CA LEU A 39 -24.66 7.03 0.49
C LEU A 39 -24.00 8.41 0.52
N GLU A 40 -24.37 9.22 1.51
CA GLU A 40 -23.73 10.51 1.73
C GLU A 40 -22.22 10.39 1.92
N LYS A 41 -21.47 11.43 1.54
CA LYS A 41 -20.01 11.48 1.71
C LYS A 41 -19.59 11.17 3.16
N LYS A 42 -20.35 11.68 4.13
CA LYS A 42 -20.11 11.44 5.57
C LYS A 42 -20.24 9.97 5.94
N GLU A 43 -21.22 9.27 5.38
CA GLU A 43 -21.43 7.83 5.65
C GLU A 43 -20.34 6.98 5.02
N ARG A 44 -19.96 7.28 3.77
CA ARG A 44 -18.84 6.61 3.08
C ARG A 44 -17.53 6.81 3.84
N ALA A 45 -17.25 8.03 4.28
CA ALA A 45 -16.08 8.34 5.11
C ALA A 45 -16.09 7.58 6.44
N PHE A 46 -17.26 7.46 7.10
CA PHE A 46 -17.40 6.67 8.32
C PHE A 46 -17.12 5.18 8.09
N ILE A 47 -17.66 4.59 7.00
CA ILE A 47 -17.39 3.20 6.64
C ILE A 47 -15.89 2.98 6.45
N THR A 48 -15.24 3.82 5.66
CA THR A 48 -13.79 3.73 5.41
C THR A 48 -13.00 3.85 6.71
N ARG A 49 -13.21 4.92 7.47
CA ARG A 49 -12.46 5.22 8.69
C ARG A 49 -12.57 4.12 9.74
N VAL A 50 -13.79 3.60 10.00
CA VAL A 50 -13.97 2.54 11.00
C VAL A 50 -13.41 1.21 10.52
N SER A 51 -13.57 0.88 9.23
CA SER A 51 -13.04 -0.38 8.68
C SER A 51 -11.51 -0.38 8.68
N GLU A 52 -10.90 0.63 8.07
CA GLU A 52 -9.43 0.74 8.00
C GLU A 52 -8.81 0.87 9.38
N GLY A 53 -9.35 1.74 10.24
CA GLY A 53 -8.83 1.93 11.58
C GLY A 53 -8.96 0.69 12.46
N THR A 54 -10.06 -0.06 12.35
CA THR A 54 -10.20 -1.33 13.07
C THR A 54 -9.14 -2.34 12.64
N ILE A 55 -8.83 -2.42 11.35
CA ILE A 55 -7.80 -3.31 10.81
C ILE A 55 -6.40 -2.79 11.21
N GLN A 56 -6.16 -1.50 11.06
CA GLN A 56 -4.90 -0.85 11.41
C GLN A 56 -4.48 -1.15 12.86
N TYR A 57 -5.41 -0.99 13.81
CA TYR A 57 -5.17 -1.09 15.25
C TYR A 57 -5.56 -2.44 15.84
N MET A 58 -5.74 -3.49 15.05
CA MET A 58 -6.34 -4.76 15.48
C MET A 58 -5.60 -5.42 16.64
N ILE A 59 -4.26 -5.38 16.71
CA ILE A 59 -3.46 -5.94 17.82
C ILE A 59 -3.71 -5.16 19.11
N GLU A 60 -3.70 -3.85 19.04
CA GLU A 60 -3.97 -2.99 20.19
C GLU A 60 -5.41 -3.16 20.69
N LEU A 61 -6.38 -3.20 19.77
CA LEU A 61 -7.79 -3.40 20.12
C LEU A 61 -8.00 -4.76 20.80
N ASP A 62 -7.37 -5.83 20.31
CA ASP A 62 -7.41 -7.14 20.92
C ASP A 62 -6.77 -7.15 22.31
N TYR A 63 -5.66 -6.43 22.47
CA TYR A 63 -4.99 -6.26 23.74
C TYR A 63 -5.91 -5.56 24.76
N ILE A 64 -6.56 -4.46 24.37
CA ILE A 64 -7.52 -3.74 25.21
C ILE A 64 -8.70 -4.63 25.59
N ILE A 65 -9.33 -5.28 24.61
CA ILE A 65 -10.47 -6.19 24.89
C ILE A 65 -10.07 -7.29 25.88
N ASN A 66 -8.88 -7.83 25.75
CA ASN A 66 -8.37 -8.89 26.63
C ASN A 66 -8.12 -8.42 28.08
N GLN A 67 -7.96 -7.12 28.37
CA GLN A 67 -7.87 -6.60 29.72
C GLN A 67 -9.24 -6.53 30.42
N PHE A 68 -10.30 -6.27 29.67
CA PHE A 68 -11.64 -6.02 30.19
C PHE A 68 -12.62 -7.18 29.97
N SER A 69 -12.19 -8.24 29.32
CA SER A 69 -13.00 -9.41 29.03
C SER A 69 -12.45 -10.68 29.68
N LYS A 70 -13.33 -11.47 30.33
CA LYS A 70 -12.97 -12.81 30.83
C LYS A 70 -12.69 -13.81 29.71
N VAL A 71 -13.30 -13.61 28.54
CA VAL A 71 -13.08 -14.45 27.35
C VAL A 71 -12.04 -13.77 26.49
N LYS A 72 -10.95 -14.48 26.19
CA LYS A 72 -9.90 -13.96 25.30
C LYS A 72 -10.42 -13.85 23.86
N VAL A 73 -9.98 -12.82 23.13
CA VAL A 73 -10.44 -12.49 21.79
C VAL A 73 -10.33 -13.66 20.80
N ASN A 74 -9.25 -14.45 20.87
CA ASN A 74 -9.05 -15.63 20.02
C ASN A 74 -10.05 -16.76 20.25
N LYS A 75 -10.75 -16.78 21.40
CA LYS A 75 -11.82 -17.74 21.75
C LYS A 75 -13.23 -17.23 21.42
N MET A 76 -13.37 -15.98 20.99
CA MET A 76 -14.66 -15.40 20.65
C MET A 76 -15.13 -15.84 19.26
N LYS A 77 -16.46 -15.92 19.08
CA LYS A 77 -17.04 -16.06 17.72
C LYS A 77 -16.60 -14.90 16.84
N PRO A 78 -16.20 -15.12 15.57
CA PRO A 78 -15.67 -14.06 14.70
C PRO A 78 -16.56 -12.81 14.60
N VAL A 79 -17.88 -12.99 14.53
CA VAL A 79 -18.84 -11.87 14.50
C VAL A 79 -18.75 -11.02 15.79
N ILE A 80 -18.75 -11.63 16.96
CA ILE A 80 -18.68 -10.92 18.25
C ILE A 80 -17.32 -10.24 18.41
N ARG A 81 -16.23 -10.91 18.04
CA ARG A 81 -14.87 -10.35 18.04
C ARG A 81 -14.79 -9.07 17.19
N ASN A 82 -15.30 -9.11 15.97
CA ASN A 82 -15.25 -7.93 15.09
C ASN A 82 -16.22 -6.82 15.54
N ILE A 83 -17.38 -7.15 16.11
CA ILE A 83 -18.25 -6.14 16.75
C ILE A 83 -17.51 -5.44 17.89
N LEU A 84 -16.81 -6.17 18.76
CA LEU A 84 -16.02 -5.57 19.83
C LEU A 84 -14.88 -4.72 19.30
N ARG A 85 -14.08 -5.22 18.34
CA ARG A 85 -12.97 -4.48 17.72
C ARG A 85 -13.41 -3.15 17.14
N MET A 86 -14.42 -3.15 16.25
CA MET A 86 -14.91 -1.92 15.62
C MET A 86 -15.56 -0.94 16.62
N SER A 87 -16.09 -1.46 17.72
CA SER A 87 -16.66 -0.63 18.77
C SER A 87 -15.57 -0.01 19.65
N VAL A 88 -14.56 -0.78 20.05
CA VAL A 88 -13.42 -0.26 20.81
C VAL A 88 -12.64 0.78 20.00
N TYR A 89 -12.49 0.56 18.67
CA TYR A 89 -11.92 1.58 17.80
C TYR A 89 -12.72 2.89 17.86
N GLN A 90 -14.05 2.83 17.74
CA GLN A 90 -14.89 4.03 17.85
C GLN A 90 -14.77 4.69 19.23
N LEU A 91 -14.78 3.92 20.33
CA LEU A 91 -14.65 4.45 21.69
C LEU A 91 -13.31 5.16 21.92
N LYS A 92 -12.22 4.67 21.30
CA LYS A 92 -10.87 5.17 21.55
C LYS A 92 -10.43 6.27 20.59
N TYR A 93 -10.86 6.22 19.33
CA TYR A 93 -10.31 7.03 18.24
C TYR A 93 -11.32 7.95 17.55
N MET A 94 -12.58 7.99 18.04
CA MET A 94 -13.63 8.78 17.40
C MET A 94 -14.42 9.62 18.43
N ASP A 95 -13.85 10.70 18.89
CA ASP A 95 -14.47 11.60 19.89
C ASP A 95 -15.84 12.15 19.46
N SER A 96 -16.10 12.21 18.15
CA SER A 96 -17.39 12.67 17.60
C SER A 96 -18.52 11.65 17.75
N VAL A 97 -18.24 10.42 18.17
CA VAL A 97 -19.24 9.35 18.34
C VAL A 97 -19.49 9.11 19.83
N PRO A 98 -20.68 9.41 20.35
CA PRO A 98 -20.97 9.19 21.78
C PRO A 98 -20.83 7.71 22.18
N ASP A 99 -20.17 7.43 23.30
CA ASP A 99 -19.93 6.07 23.84
C ASP A 99 -21.23 5.27 23.99
N SER A 100 -22.30 5.92 24.44
CA SER A 100 -23.61 5.30 24.59
C SER A 100 -24.17 4.81 23.25
N ALA A 101 -23.93 5.57 22.17
CA ALA A 101 -24.35 5.18 20.82
C ALA A 101 -23.54 3.98 20.34
N VAL A 102 -22.22 3.98 20.55
CA VAL A 102 -21.35 2.84 20.20
C VAL A 102 -21.83 1.55 20.89
N CYS A 103 -22.02 1.60 22.21
CA CYS A 103 -22.47 0.44 22.99
C CYS A 103 -23.84 -0.07 22.53
N ASN A 104 -24.81 0.85 22.33
CA ASN A 104 -26.16 0.48 21.93
C ASN A 104 -26.19 -0.14 20.51
N GLU A 105 -25.48 0.44 19.57
CA GLU A 105 -25.43 -0.09 18.20
C GLU A 105 -24.71 -1.45 18.14
N ALA A 106 -23.66 -1.66 18.92
CA ALA A 106 -22.99 -2.96 19.05
C ALA A 106 -23.95 -4.06 19.54
N VAL A 107 -24.78 -3.75 20.56
CA VAL A 107 -25.80 -4.66 21.09
C VAL A 107 -26.86 -4.98 20.03
N LYS A 108 -27.36 -3.95 19.32
CA LYS A 108 -28.33 -4.14 18.23
C LYS A 108 -27.74 -5.01 17.12
N LEU A 109 -26.49 -4.76 16.74
CA LEU A 109 -25.81 -5.51 15.69
C LEU A 109 -25.61 -6.98 16.09
N ALA A 110 -25.19 -7.26 17.34
CA ALA A 110 -25.10 -8.63 17.84
C ALA A 110 -26.44 -9.39 17.78
N LYS A 111 -27.54 -8.73 18.21
CA LYS A 111 -28.89 -9.32 18.11
C LYS A 111 -29.30 -9.56 16.65
N ARG A 112 -29.11 -8.59 15.76
CA ARG A 112 -29.43 -8.70 14.33
C ARG A 112 -28.68 -9.84 13.63
N LYS A 113 -27.42 -10.11 14.06
CA LYS A 113 -26.60 -11.20 13.52
C LYS A 113 -26.86 -12.56 14.17
N GLY A 114 -27.93 -12.68 14.97
CA GLY A 114 -28.33 -13.95 15.60
C GLY A 114 -27.61 -14.27 16.91
N PHE A 115 -26.83 -13.33 17.47
CA PHE A 115 -26.11 -13.52 18.73
C PHE A 115 -26.78 -12.80 19.90
N GLY A 116 -28.11 -12.83 19.96
CA GLY A 116 -28.88 -12.15 21.02
C GLY A 116 -28.51 -12.58 22.43
N SER A 117 -28.16 -13.87 22.64
CA SER A 117 -27.69 -14.40 23.92
C SER A 117 -26.36 -13.82 24.38
N LEU A 118 -25.51 -13.32 23.45
CA LEU A 118 -24.23 -12.68 23.76
C LEU A 118 -24.33 -11.16 23.84
N SER A 119 -25.50 -10.56 23.64
CA SER A 119 -25.67 -9.11 23.66
C SER A 119 -25.35 -8.47 25.03
N GLY A 120 -25.65 -9.17 26.11
CA GLY A 120 -25.28 -8.75 27.48
C GLY A 120 -23.76 -8.76 27.70
N PHE A 121 -23.07 -9.77 27.18
CA PHE A 121 -21.60 -9.84 27.19
C PHE A 121 -20.96 -8.68 26.40
N VAL A 122 -21.42 -8.42 25.18
CA VAL A 122 -20.94 -7.30 24.34
C VAL A 122 -21.13 -5.98 25.08
N ASN A 123 -22.32 -5.73 25.62
CA ASN A 123 -22.60 -4.49 26.38
C ASN A 123 -21.72 -4.37 27.63
N GLY A 124 -21.56 -5.45 28.40
CA GLY A 124 -20.72 -5.45 29.60
C GLY A 124 -19.25 -5.11 29.32
N VAL A 125 -18.66 -5.75 28.31
CA VAL A 125 -17.27 -5.48 27.91
C VAL A 125 -17.10 -4.05 27.42
N LEU A 126 -17.97 -3.57 26.50
CA LEU A 126 -17.83 -2.22 25.94
C LEU A 126 -18.04 -1.11 26.97
N ARG A 127 -19.04 -1.24 27.86
CA ARG A 127 -19.25 -0.26 28.94
C ARG A 127 -18.10 -0.26 29.95
N ASN A 128 -17.49 -1.42 30.22
CA ASN A 128 -16.33 -1.49 31.09
C ASN A 128 -15.13 -0.79 30.46
N ILE A 129 -14.87 -1.01 29.16
CA ILE A 129 -13.81 -0.31 28.41
C ILE A 129 -14.07 1.20 28.38
N SER A 130 -15.28 1.64 28.00
CA SER A 130 -15.65 3.06 27.91
C SER A 130 -15.40 3.82 29.23
N ARG A 131 -15.72 3.21 30.37
CA ARG A 131 -15.51 3.83 31.70
C ARG A 131 -14.05 3.87 32.15
N ASN A 132 -13.20 3.04 31.56
CA ASN A 132 -11.81 2.83 31.98
C ASN A 132 -10.81 3.11 30.86
N LEU A 133 -11.16 3.89 29.84
CA LEU A 133 -10.27 4.22 28.72
C LEU A 133 -8.94 4.84 29.17
N SER A 134 -8.99 5.72 30.20
CA SER A 134 -7.80 6.37 30.76
C SER A 134 -6.94 5.46 31.65
N SER A 135 -7.45 4.29 32.03
CA SER A 135 -6.76 3.32 32.89
C SER A 135 -6.26 2.09 32.12
N ILE A 136 -6.29 2.12 30.78
CA ILE A 136 -5.68 1.08 29.96
C ILE A 136 -4.18 1.05 30.24
N THR A 137 -3.68 -0.14 30.63
CA THR A 137 -2.25 -0.35 30.85
C THR A 137 -1.64 -1.03 29.63
N TYR A 138 -0.57 -0.44 29.12
CA TYR A 138 0.22 -1.02 28.03
C TYR A 138 1.36 -1.88 28.56
N PRO A 139 1.94 -2.77 27.76
CA PRO A 139 3.13 -3.51 28.16
C PRO A 139 4.26 -2.55 28.60
N ASP A 140 5.02 -2.96 29.60
CA ASP A 140 6.16 -2.17 30.08
C ASP A 140 7.33 -2.30 29.09
N GLY A 141 7.64 -1.22 28.37
CA GLY A 141 8.72 -1.18 27.38
C GLY A 141 10.13 -1.40 27.96
N GLN A 142 10.31 -1.29 29.28
CA GLN A 142 11.59 -1.64 29.92
C GLN A 142 11.72 -3.15 30.14
N LYS A 143 10.59 -3.86 30.29
CA LYS A 143 10.56 -5.32 30.52
C LYS A 143 10.50 -6.12 29.23
N ASP A 144 9.63 -5.69 28.31
CA ASP A 144 9.44 -6.32 26.99
C ASP A 144 9.20 -5.26 25.93
N GLN A 145 10.27 -4.77 25.35
CA GLN A 145 10.26 -3.73 24.34
C GLN A 145 9.55 -4.15 23.06
N ILE A 146 9.67 -5.43 22.66
CA ILE A 146 9.03 -5.93 21.45
C ILE A 146 7.52 -5.98 21.62
N GLN A 147 7.03 -6.53 22.74
CA GLN A 147 5.62 -6.56 23.04
C GLN A 147 5.05 -5.14 23.16
N TYR A 148 5.78 -4.23 23.81
CA TYR A 148 5.39 -2.81 23.90
C TYR A 148 5.20 -2.20 22.51
N LEU A 149 6.18 -2.31 21.63
CA LEU A 149 6.11 -1.77 20.28
C LEU A 149 5.01 -2.45 19.44
N SER A 150 4.89 -3.77 19.57
CA SER A 150 3.85 -4.53 18.87
C SER A 150 2.44 -4.05 19.24
N VAL A 151 2.14 -3.89 20.51
CA VAL A 151 0.82 -3.44 20.97
C VAL A 151 0.61 -1.97 20.64
N HIS A 152 1.59 -1.12 20.97
CA HIS A 152 1.48 0.34 20.84
C HIS A 152 1.32 0.79 19.38
N TYR A 153 2.03 0.15 18.45
CA TYR A 153 1.96 0.44 17.01
C TYR A 153 1.11 -0.56 16.22
N SER A 154 0.46 -1.48 16.92
CA SER A 154 -0.36 -2.54 16.32
C SER A 154 0.37 -3.28 15.19
N MET A 155 1.63 -3.69 15.45
CA MET A 155 2.51 -4.38 14.51
C MET A 155 2.83 -5.80 15.02
N PRO A 156 2.76 -6.86 14.20
CA PRO A 156 3.17 -8.20 14.60
C PRO A 156 4.59 -8.23 15.19
N GLU A 157 4.77 -8.94 16.31
CA GLU A 157 6.07 -9.00 17.03
C GLU A 157 7.21 -9.48 16.15
N TRP A 158 6.96 -10.42 15.24
CA TRP A 158 7.99 -10.95 14.36
C TRP A 158 8.53 -9.88 13.39
N ILE A 159 7.66 -8.99 12.87
CA ILE A 159 8.06 -7.84 12.02
C ILE A 159 8.87 -6.84 12.85
N VAL A 160 8.40 -6.50 14.06
CA VAL A 160 9.13 -5.59 14.95
C VAL A 160 10.52 -6.14 15.25
N ARG A 161 10.63 -7.43 15.58
CA ARG A 161 11.91 -8.10 15.87
C ARG A 161 12.85 -8.08 14.67
N GLN A 162 12.34 -8.40 13.48
CA GLN A 162 13.10 -8.40 12.24
C GLN A 162 13.64 -6.99 11.94
N TRP A 163 12.80 -5.97 11.97
CA TRP A 163 13.24 -4.60 11.69
C TRP A 163 14.22 -4.03 12.73
N ILE A 164 14.09 -4.41 14.02
CA ILE A 164 15.09 -4.04 15.03
C ILE A 164 16.43 -4.68 14.69
N ASN A 165 16.46 -5.94 14.30
CA ASN A 165 17.69 -6.63 13.91
C ASN A 165 18.32 -6.02 12.65
N ASP A 166 17.50 -5.62 11.67
CA ASP A 166 17.96 -5.15 10.37
C ASP A 166 18.36 -3.66 10.39
N TYR A 167 17.62 -2.83 11.11
CA TYR A 167 17.72 -1.36 11.03
C TYR A 167 17.97 -0.68 12.37
N GLY A 168 17.97 -1.43 13.46
CA GLY A 168 18.12 -0.91 14.82
C GLY A 168 16.81 -0.30 15.36
N MET A 169 16.82 -0.03 16.66
CA MET A 169 15.67 0.40 17.43
C MET A 169 15.11 1.76 16.96
N GLU A 170 15.99 2.75 16.84
CA GLU A 170 15.58 4.13 16.51
C GLU A 170 14.87 4.20 15.15
N ARG A 171 15.44 3.56 14.13
CA ARG A 171 14.86 3.52 12.80
C ARG A 171 13.53 2.77 12.80
N THR A 172 13.46 1.64 13.50
CA THR A 172 12.21 0.86 13.62
C THR A 172 11.09 1.68 14.25
N VAL A 173 11.35 2.39 15.34
CA VAL A 173 10.35 3.26 15.98
C VAL A 173 9.88 4.36 15.03
N SER A 174 10.80 5.01 14.31
CA SER A 174 10.46 6.04 13.32
C SER A 174 9.54 5.50 12.22
N VAL A 175 9.84 4.31 11.70
CA VAL A 175 9.05 3.62 10.68
C VAL A 175 7.66 3.25 11.22
N LEU A 176 7.58 2.67 12.42
CA LEU A 176 6.31 2.32 13.07
C LEU A 176 5.41 3.54 13.26
N GLN A 177 5.99 4.68 13.69
CA GLN A 177 5.28 5.96 13.80
C GLN A 177 4.76 6.46 12.46
N ALA A 178 5.57 6.36 11.39
CA ALA A 178 5.17 6.77 10.07
C ALA A 178 3.98 5.96 9.54
N PHE A 179 3.92 4.66 9.84
CA PHE A 179 2.81 3.80 9.41
C PHE A 179 1.48 4.08 10.10
N LEU A 180 1.47 4.79 11.22
CA LEU A 180 0.22 5.22 11.87
C LEU A 180 -0.34 6.53 11.28
N GLN A 181 0.42 7.24 10.44
CA GLN A 181 -0.07 8.44 9.76
C GLN A 181 -0.93 8.07 8.55
N GLU A 182 -1.89 8.91 8.21
CA GLU A 182 -2.65 8.76 6.97
C GLU A 182 -1.73 8.89 5.76
N ALA A 183 -1.92 8.02 4.77
CA ALA A 183 -1.18 8.11 3.52
C ALA A 183 -1.74 9.27 2.67
N PRO A 184 -0.94 10.27 2.32
CA PRO A 184 -1.40 11.33 1.42
C PRO A 184 -1.64 10.78 0.03
N VAL A 185 -2.53 11.44 -0.72
CA VAL A 185 -2.65 11.20 -2.16
C VAL A 185 -1.59 12.04 -2.86
N THR A 186 -0.61 11.36 -3.45
CA THR A 186 0.46 12.00 -4.20
C THR A 186 0.24 11.80 -5.69
N ILE A 187 0.56 12.83 -6.46
CA ILE A 187 0.42 12.85 -7.91
C ILE A 187 1.70 13.32 -8.59
N ARG A 188 1.88 12.87 -9.80
CA ARG A 188 2.94 13.27 -10.71
C ARG A 188 2.33 13.96 -11.93
N THR A 189 2.81 15.16 -12.25
CA THR A 189 2.41 15.90 -13.45
C THR A 189 2.82 15.14 -14.71
N ASN A 190 1.94 15.07 -15.70
CA ASN A 190 2.28 14.61 -17.04
C ASN A 190 2.97 15.75 -17.82
N LEU A 191 4.29 15.76 -17.78
CA LEU A 191 5.09 16.82 -18.39
C LEU A 191 5.01 16.87 -19.94
N LEU A 192 4.42 15.85 -20.59
CA LEU A 192 4.13 15.91 -22.03
C LEU A 192 2.92 16.76 -22.35
N LYS A 193 2.02 16.98 -21.37
CA LYS A 193 0.75 17.68 -21.59
C LYS A 193 0.68 19.04 -20.91
N ILE A 194 1.31 19.20 -19.74
CA ILE A 194 1.14 20.40 -18.92
C ILE A 194 2.38 20.64 -18.03
N THR A 195 2.65 21.89 -17.69
CA THR A 195 3.67 22.24 -16.69
C THR A 195 3.12 22.06 -15.27
N PRO A 196 3.97 21.85 -14.26
CA PRO A 196 3.54 21.74 -12.87
C PRO A 196 2.72 22.95 -12.38
N GLU A 197 3.12 24.16 -12.76
CA GLU A 197 2.45 25.40 -12.39
C GLU A 197 1.04 25.50 -13.01
N ALA A 198 0.89 25.11 -14.28
CA ALA A 198 -0.39 25.09 -14.97
C ALA A 198 -1.32 23.99 -14.40
N LEU A 199 -0.76 22.83 -14.02
CA LEU A 199 -1.53 21.78 -13.35
C LEU A 199 -2.03 22.25 -11.97
N GLU A 200 -1.19 22.93 -11.20
CA GLU A 200 -1.56 23.48 -9.89
C GLU A 200 -2.74 24.46 -10.01
N MET A 201 -2.70 25.36 -11.00
CA MET A 201 -3.81 26.28 -11.29
C MET A 201 -5.08 25.53 -11.68
N ARG A 202 -4.99 24.54 -12.58
CA ARG A 202 -6.12 23.73 -13.03
C ARG A 202 -6.78 22.97 -11.87
N LEU A 203 -5.99 22.34 -11.00
CA LEU A 203 -6.47 21.64 -9.82
C LEU A 203 -7.17 22.59 -8.84
N LYS A 204 -6.64 23.79 -8.64
CA LYS A 204 -7.27 24.83 -7.81
C LYS A 204 -8.63 25.27 -8.37
N GLU A 205 -8.77 25.41 -9.69
CA GLU A 205 -10.06 25.68 -10.34
C GLU A 205 -11.07 24.55 -10.13
N GLU A 206 -10.61 23.31 -10.05
CA GLU A 206 -11.41 22.12 -9.72
C GLU A 206 -11.69 21.97 -8.21
N GLY A 207 -11.25 22.91 -7.36
CA GLY A 207 -11.45 22.91 -5.91
C GLY A 207 -10.50 21.99 -5.15
N VAL A 208 -9.43 21.50 -5.77
CA VAL A 208 -8.42 20.62 -5.17
C VAL A 208 -7.33 21.46 -4.51
N THR A 209 -6.98 21.11 -3.28
CA THR A 209 -5.82 21.68 -2.58
C THR A 209 -4.57 20.92 -2.98
N THR A 210 -3.51 21.66 -3.32
CA THR A 210 -2.21 21.13 -3.73
C THR A 210 -1.11 21.59 -2.78
N GLU A 211 -0.14 20.71 -2.53
CA GLU A 211 1.10 21.03 -1.81
C GLU A 211 2.27 20.43 -2.60
N LYS A 212 3.26 21.25 -2.96
CA LYS A 212 4.45 20.77 -3.70
C LYS A 212 5.27 19.84 -2.83
N ILE A 213 5.69 18.72 -3.41
CA ILE A 213 6.60 17.77 -2.76
C ILE A 213 8.04 18.27 -2.99
N VAL A 214 8.76 18.44 -1.88
CA VAL A 214 10.19 18.74 -1.89
C VAL A 214 10.93 17.55 -1.35
N CYS A 215 11.59 16.80 -2.23
CA CYS A 215 12.40 15.64 -1.85
C CYS A 215 13.89 16.01 -1.92
N ALA A 216 14.54 16.14 -0.76
CA ALA A 216 15.94 16.53 -0.69
C ALA A 216 16.86 15.52 -1.39
N ASP A 217 16.53 14.23 -1.28
CA ASP A 217 17.28 13.14 -1.91
C ASP A 217 17.04 13.00 -3.41
N MET A 218 16.06 13.73 -3.96
CA MET A 218 15.69 13.68 -5.38
C MET A 218 15.03 15.00 -5.82
N PRO A 219 15.83 16.07 -5.99
CA PRO A 219 15.33 17.40 -6.35
C PRO A 219 14.67 17.43 -7.74
N GLU A 220 14.93 16.42 -8.59
CA GLU A 220 14.29 16.27 -9.91
C GLU A 220 12.77 16.06 -9.80
N LEU A 221 12.24 15.61 -8.65
CA LEU A 221 10.80 15.43 -8.42
C LEU A 221 10.03 16.75 -8.17
N ASN A 222 10.44 17.84 -8.78
CA ASN A 222 9.83 19.17 -8.65
C ASN A 222 8.44 19.30 -9.32
N TYR A 223 7.96 18.23 -9.96
CA TYR A 223 6.67 18.13 -10.65
C TYR A 223 5.65 17.24 -9.91
N ALA A 224 5.92 16.92 -8.65
CA ALA A 224 5.05 16.11 -7.82
C ALA A 224 4.31 16.94 -6.77
N PHE A 225 3.05 16.56 -6.48
CA PHE A 225 2.21 17.24 -5.50
C PHE A 225 1.53 16.23 -4.57
N MET A 226 1.28 16.65 -3.33
CA MET A 226 0.21 16.10 -2.50
C MET A 226 -1.09 16.82 -2.84
N ILE A 227 -2.19 16.07 -2.94
CA ILE A 227 -3.51 16.62 -3.23
C ILE A 227 -4.56 16.20 -2.20
N SER A 228 -5.50 17.11 -1.93
CA SER A 228 -6.62 16.89 -1.02
C SER A 228 -7.84 17.73 -1.42
N GLY A 229 -8.96 17.55 -0.72
CA GLY A 229 -10.17 18.37 -0.93
C GLY A 229 -11.13 17.87 -2.02
N PHE A 230 -10.77 16.86 -2.79
CA PHE A 230 -11.63 16.25 -3.82
C PHE A 230 -12.52 15.12 -3.25
N ASP A 231 -13.58 14.78 -3.96
CA ASP A 231 -14.47 13.66 -3.59
C ASP A 231 -14.04 12.34 -4.27
N HIS A 232 -13.93 12.36 -5.59
CA HIS A 232 -13.49 11.22 -6.39
C HIS A 232 -12.52 11.68 -7.49
N LEU A 233 -11.43 10.95 -7.68
CA LEU A 233 -10.46 11.24 -8.75
C LEU A 233 -11.11 11.28 -10.14
N ASN A 234 -12.03 10.34 -10.42
CA ASN A 234 -12.73 10.28 -11.70
C ASN A 234 -13.69 11.47 -11.95
N ALA A 235 -14.01 12.27 -10.92
CA ALA A 235 -14.79 13.49 -11.09
C ALA A 235 -13.94 14.65 -11.62
N LEU A 236 -12.62 14.62 -11.37
CA LEU A 236 -11.69 15.64 -11.85
C LEU A 236 -11.47 15.51 -13.36
N GLU A 237 -11.68 16.58 -14.09
CA GLU A 237 -11.46 16.62 -15.53
C GLU A 237 -9.96 16.48 -15.86
N SER A 238 -9.11 17.15 -15.08
CA SER A 238 -7.65 17.04 -15.14
C SER A 238 -7.15 15.59 -15.02
N PHE A 239 -7.81 14.73 -14.21
CA PHE A 239 -7.51 13.31 -14.11
C PHE A 239 -7.95 12.54 -15.37
N ARG A 240 -9.18 12.80 -15.87
CA ARG A 240 -9.71 12.14 -17.06
C ARG A 240 -8.90 12.46 -18.32
N GLU A 241 -8.42 13.70 -18.41
CA GLU A 241 -7.53 14.18 -19.49
C GLU A 241 -6.12 13.61 -19.39
N GLY A 242 -5.76 12.96 -18.29
CA GLY A 242 -4.43 12.40 -18.06
C GLY A 242 -3.36 13.46 -17.87
N LEU A 243 -3.70 14.61 -17.26
CA LEU A 243 -2.76 15.69 -16.94
C LEU A 243 -1.84 15.33 -15.77
N PHE A 244 -2.22 14.32 -14.98
CA PHE A 244 -1.42 13.77 -13.89
C PHE A 244 -1.67 12.28 -13.68
N TYR A 245 -0.73 11.63 -13.00
CA TYR A 245 -0.84 10.24 -12.56
C TYR A 245 -0.78 10.17 -11.03
N VAL A 246 -1.64 9.36 -10.40
CA VAL A 246 -1.57 9.10 -8.95
C VAL A 246 -0.46 8.08 -8.71
N GLN A 247 0.61 8.51 -8.06
CA GLN A 247 1.78 7.68 -7.82
C GLN A 247 2.45 8.08 -6.50
N ASP A 248 2.94 7.11 -5.75
CA ASP A 248 3.75 7.39 -4.56
C ASP A 248 5.12 7.92 -4.96
N VAL A 249 5.66 8.83 -4.15
CA VAL A 249 6.97 9.46 -4.39
C VAL A 249 8.08 8.43 -4.54
N SER A 250 8.10 7.41 -3.68
CA SER A 250 9.10 6.35 -3.76
C SER A 250 9.03 5.58 -5.08
N SER A 251 7.83 5.36 -5.59
CA SER A 251 7.61 4.73 -6.91
C SER A 251 8.02 5.63 -8.09
N MET A 252 7.92 6.98 -7.93
CA MET A 252 8.42 7.93 -8.94
C MET A 252 9.95 7.85 -9.08
N MET A 253 10.67 7.55 -7.99
CA MET A 253 12.13 7.45 -7.97
C MET A 253 12.67 6.37 -8.92
N VAL A 254 11.87 5.39 -9.32
CA VAL A 254 12.26 4.37 -10.29
C VAL A 254 12.65 5.00 -11.63
N ALA A 255 11.77 5.80 -12.21
CA ALA A 255 12.00 6.43 -13.51
C ALA A 255 13.11 7.50 -13.44
N GLU A 256 13.22 8.21 -12.29
CA GLU A 256 14.32 9.17 -12.08
C GLU A 256 15.68 8.45 -11.97
N THR A 257 15.74 7.34 -11.24
CA THR A 257 16.98 6.56 -11.10
C THR A 257 17.41 5.91 -12.41
N VAL A 258 16.45 5.44 -13.21
CA VAL A 258 16.73 4.90 -14.56
C VAL A 258 17.27 5.98 -15.48
N ALA A 259 16.62 7.16 -15.49
CA ALA A 259 16.92 8.28 -16.38
C ALA A 259 17.08 7.81 -17.85
N PRO A 260 16.01 7.29 -18.48
CA PRO A 260 16.13 6.64 -19.78
C PRO A 260 16.58 7.64 -20.85
N LYS A 261 17.43 7.16 -21.78
CA LYS A 261 17.83 7.95 -22.96
C LYS A 261 16.68 7.94 -23.99
N LYS A 262 16.60 8.98 -24.81
CA LYS A 262 15.69 8.98 -25.96
C LYS A 262 15.91 7.71 -26.81
N ASP A 263 14.86 7.25 -27.45
CA ASP A 263 14.83 6.07 -28.31
C ASP A 263 15.11 4.73 -27.60
N SER A 264 15.22 4.71 -26.26
CA SER A 264 15.42 3.48 -25.50
C SER A 264 14.24 2.52 -25.65
N TYR A 265 14.56 1.22 -25.76
CA TYR A 265 13.59 0.13 -25.60
C TYR A 265 13.61 -0.37 -24.15
N ILE A 266 12.47 -0.26 -23.47
CA ILE A 266 12.30 -0.57 -22.06
C ILE A 266 11.30 -1.72 -21.92
N ILE A 267 11.64 -2.73 -21.12
CA ILE A 267 10.74 -3.81 -20.72
C ILE A 267 10.47 -3.68 -19.20
N ASP A 268 9.20 -3.52 -18.81
CA ASP A 268 8.74 -3.58 -17.43
C ASP A 268 7.99 -4.89 -17.22
N VAL A 269 8.53 -5.79 -16.40
CA VAL A 269 8.11 -7.21 -16.37
C VAL A 269 6.94 -7.50 -15.42
N CYS A 270 6.63 -6.57 -14.49
CA CYS A 270 5.50 -6.67 -13.55
C CYS A 270 4.81 -5.31 -13.42
N ALA A 271 4.34 -4.78 -14.56
CA ALA A 271 4.04 -3.37 -14.74
C ALA A 271 2.75 -2.87 -14.10
N ALA A 272 1.74 -3.73 -13.88
CA ALA A 272 0.41 -3.28 -13.48
C ALA A 272 0.37 -2.54 -12.14
N PRO A 273 -0.40 -1.45 -12.05
CA PRO A 273 -1.33 -0.90 -13.04
C PRO A 273 -0.69 0.00 -14.13
N GLY A 274 0.65 0.11 -14.19
CA GLY A 274 1.39 0.81 -15.23
C GLY A 274 2.04 2.12 -14.82
N GLY A 275 2.01 2.50 -13.54
CA GLY A 275 2.51 3.82 -13.09
C GLY A 275 3.98 4.09 -13.40
N LYS A 276 4.86 3.10 -13.20
CA LYS A 276 6.29 3.20 -13.52
C LYS A 276 6.53 3.23 -15.03
N SER A 277 5.86 2.34 -15.77
CA SER A 277 5.92 2.27 -17.23
C SER A 277 5.42 3.55 -17.91
N VAL A 278 4.28 4.11 -17.47
CA VAL A 278 3.75 5.40 -17.93
C VAL A 278 4.77 6.52 -17.67
N HIS A 279 5.37 6.56 -16.50
CA HIS A 279 6.38 7.56 -16.16
C HIS A 279 7.61 7.47 -17.09
N LEU A 280 8.08 6.24 -17.35
CA LEU A 280 9.19 6.00 -18.28
C LEU A 280 8.82 6.41 -19.72
N ALA A 281 7.63 6.07 -20.20
CA ALA A 281 7.16 6.46 -21.53
C ALA A 281 7.05 8.01 -21.68
N GLU A 282 6.61 8.71 -20.65
CA GLU A 282 6.61 10.18 -20.63
C GLU A 282 8.04 10.74 -20.66
N LYS A 283 8.98 10.16 -19.89
CA LYS A 283 10.41 10.60 -19.91
C LYS A 283 11.10 10.36 -21.26
N LEU A 284 10.67 9.38 -22.03
CA LEU A 284 11.14 9.17 -23.41
C LEU A 284 10.67 10.28 -24.37
N GLY A 285 9.70 11.09 -23.99
CA GLY A 285 9.25 12.23 -24.79
C GLY A 285 8.61 11.84 -26.14
N GLY A 286 7.90 10.71 -26.17
CA GLY A 286 7.26 10.19 -27.39
C GLY A 286 8.20 9.40 -28.32
N THR A 287 9.47 9.21 -27.94
CA THR A 287 10.44 8.38 -28.66
C THR A 287 10.58 7.01 -27.99
N GLY A 288 11.32 6.07 -28.63
CA GLY A 288 11.56 4.74 -28.07
C GLY A 288 10.27 3.93 -27.85
N MET A 289 10.33 2.92 -26.98
CA MET A 289 9.19 2.05 -26.68
C MET A 289 9.27 1.50 -25.27
N VAL A 290 8.16 1.55 -24.53
CA VAL A 290 7.97 0.85 -23.26
C VAL A 290 7.04 -0.33 -23.47
N GLU A 291 7.54 -1.54 -23.25
CA GLU A 291 6.74 -2.75 -23.20
C GLU A 291 6.41 -3.12 -21.77
N ALA A 292 5.18 -2.86 -21.37
CA ALA A 292 4.67 -3.11 -20.02
C ALA A 292 4.02 -4.48 -19.97
N ARG A 293 4.66 -5.42 -19.28
CA ARG A 293 4.23 -6.82 -19.14
C ARG A 293 3.59 -7.08 -17.79
N ASP A 294 2.57 -7.94 -17.74
CA ASP A 294 2.05 -8.50 -16.48
C ASP A 294 1.42 -9.87 -16.73
N LEU A 295 1.25 -10.64 -15.66
CA LEU A 295 0.85 -12.05 -15.71
C LEU A 295 -0.57 -12.27 -16.22
N THR A 296 -1.54 -11.41 -15.85
CA THR A 296 -2.97 -11.66 -16.11
C THR A 296 -3.58 -10.62 -17.03
N GLU A 297 -4.58 -11.04 -17.82
CA GLU A 297 -5.34 -10.16 -18.72
C GLU A 297 -5.95 -8.98 -17.97
N TYR A 298 -6.55 -9.22 -16.79
CA TYR A 298 -7.09 -8.15 -15.93
C TYR A 298 -6.04 -7.07 -15.63
N LYS A 299 -4.80 -7.46 -15.30
CA LYS A 299 -3.73 -6.52 -15.01
C LYS A 299 -3.25 -5.77 -16.25
N THR A 300 -3.17 -6.46 -17.39
CA THR A 300 -2.81 -5.78 -18.65
C THR A 300 -3.91 -4.83 -19.14
N ASP A 301 -5.18 -5.10 -18.82
CA ASP A 301 -6.27 -4.15 -19.08
C ASP A 301 -6.15 -2.87 -18.26
N LEU A 302 -5.71 -2.94 -17.01
CA LEU A 302 -5.40 -1.75 -16.22
C LEU A 302 -4.28 -0.91 -16.86
N ILE A 303 -3.27 -1.57 -17.43
CA ILE A 303 -2.19 -0.88 -18.15
C ILE A 303 -2.75 -0.23 -19.42
N ARG A 304 -3.56 -0.92 -20.23
CA ARG A 304 -4.21 -0.38 -21.45
C ARG A 304 -5.07 0.85 -21.15
N GLN A 305 -5.84 0.83 -20.05
CA GLN A 305 -6.65 1.97 -19.61
C GLN A 305 -5.77 3.20 -19.31
N ASN A 306 -4.62 3.01 -18.66
CA ASN A 306 -3.69 4.08 -18.35
C ASN A 306 -2.96 4.59 -19.60
N ILE A 307 -2.58 3.72 -20.55
CA ILE A 307 -2.04 4.12 -21.85
C ILE A 307 -3.04 5.02 -22.59
N ALA A 308 -4.30 4.60 -22.67
CA ALA A 308 -5.36 5.35 -23.34
C ALA A 308 -5.61 6.71 -22.66
N ARG A 309 -5.70 6.77 -21.33
CA ARG A 309 -5.93 8.00 -20.56
C ARG A 309 -4.79 9.01 -20.76
N HIS A 310 -3.53 8.54 -20.77
CA HIS A 310 -2.36 9.39 -20.98
C HIS A 310 -2.05 9.64 -22.48
N GLN A 311 -2.74 8.92 -23.39
CA GLN A 311 -2.57 9.03 -24.86
C GLN A 311 -1.13 8.74 -25.30
N LEU A 312 -0.53 7.69 -24.73
CA LEU A 312 0.85 7.30 -25.04
C LEU A 312 0.90 6.44 -26.30
N SER A 313 1.65 6.86 -27.31
CA SER A 313 1.92 6.11 -28.55
C SER A 313 3.16 5.22 -28.45
N ASN A 314 4.05 5.49 -27.49
CA ASN A 314 5.31 4.79 -27.27
C ASN A 314 5.25 3.78 -26.10
N MET A 315 4.08 3.24 -25.83
CA MET A 315 3.87 2.22 -24.79
C MET A 315 2.87 1.18 -25.24
N ARG A 316 3.13 -0.09 -24.92
CA ARG A 316 2.20 -1.20 -25.16
C ARG A 316 2.10 -2.14 -23.95
N ALA A 317 0.92 -2.73 -23.76
CA ALA A 317 0.68 -3.73 -22.72
C ALA A 317 0.74 -5.13 -23.30
N VAL A 318 1.45 -6.04 -22.64
CA VAL A 318 1.63 -7.44 -23.07
C VAL A 318 1.36 -8.37 -21.88
N GLN A 319 0.52 -9.38 -22.08
CA GLN A 319 0.37 -10.44 -21.10
C GLN A 319 1.53 -11.41 -21.19
N MET A 320 2.31 -11.54 -20.11
CA MET A 320 3.47 -12.42 -20.06
C MET A 320 3.84 -12.79 -18.63
N ASP A 321 4.26 -14.01 -18.42
CA ASP A 321 4.78 -14.51 -17.16
C ASP A 321 6.29 -14.20 -17.07
N ALA A 322 6.71 -13.43 -16.08
CA ALA A 322 8.12 -13.05 -15.89
C ALA A 322 9.02 -14.21 -15.45
N THR A 323 8.46 -15.37 -15.10
CA THR A 323 9.20 -16.59 -14.80
C THR A 323 9.51 -17.42 -16.06
N VAL A 324 8.91 -17.08 -17.20
CA VAL A 324 9.06 -17.79 -18.49
C VAL A 324 9.90 -16.94 -19.43
N LEU A 325 10.98 -17.53 -19.94
CA LEU A 325 11.90 -16.83 -20.84
C LEU A 325 11.23 -16.52 -22.18
N ASP A 326 11.24 -15.25 -22.57
CA ASP A 326 10.91 -14.80 -23.91
C ASP A 326 12.19 -14.71 -24.75
N GLU A 327 12.47 -15.74 -25.55
CA GLU A 327 13.66 -15.80 -26.39
C GLU A 327 13.76 -14.61 -27.35
N ALA A 328 12.61 -14.08 -27.80
CA ALA A 328 12.57 -12.94 -28.70
C ALA A 328 13.06 -11.63 -28.05
N SER A 329 13.10 -11.55 -26.72
CA SER A 329 13.55 -10.36 -25.98
C SER A 329 15.01 -10.42 -25.54
N ILE A 330 15.69 -11.55 -25.66
CA ILE A 330 17.07 -11.72 -25.18
C ILE A 330 17.99 -10.64 -25.78
N GLY A 331 18.69 -9.91 -24.91
CA GLY A 331 19.69 -8.91 -25.27
C GLY A 331 19.17 -7.68 -26.01
N LYS A 332 17.86 -7.40 -25.98
CA LYS A 332 17.25 -6.29 -26.75
C LYS A 332 16.97 -5.03 -25.95
N ALA A 333 16.70 -5.16 -24.65
CA ALA A 333 16.27 -4.03 -23.83
C ALA A 333 17.45 -3.15 -23.41
N ASP A 334 17.32 -1.84 -23.63
CA ASP A 334 18.19 -0.82 -23.03
C ASP A 334 18.02 -0.78 -21.52
N VAL A 335 16.77 -0.97 -21.07
CA VAL A 335 16.40 -0.99 -19.67
C VAL A 335 15.39 -2.11 -19.42
N VAL A 336 15.61 -2.88 -18.38
CA VAL A 336 14.62 -3.81 -17.80
C VAL A 336 14.23 -3.31 -16.42
N ILE A 337 12.92 -3.14 -16.19
CA ILE A 337 12.36 -2.86 -14.86
C ILE A 337 11.85 -4.16 -14.28
N ALA A 338 12.42 -4.54 -13.15
CA ALA A 338 12.03 -5.69 -12.35
C ALA A 338 11.44 -5.20 -11.00
N ASP A 339 10.24 -4.58 -11.07
CA ASP A 339 9.43 -4.22 -9.89
C ASP A 339 8.62 -5.43 -9.46
N LEU A 340 9.26 -6.33 -8.72
CA LEU A 340 8.79 -7.69 -8.56
C LEU A 340 7.74 -7.82 -7.43
N PRO A 341 6.85 -8.84 -7.50
CA PRO A 341 5.97 -9.19 -6.39
C PRO A 341 6.78 -9.38 -5.10
N CYS A 342 6.33 -8.74 -4.03
CA CYS A 342 7.02 -8.71 -2.75
C CYS A 342 6.03 -8.74 -1.57
N SER A 343 6.52 -8.83 -0.35
CA SER A 343 5.70 -8.83 0.87
C SER A 343 4.83 -7.58 1.02
N GLY A 344 5.24 -6.47 0.43
CA GLY A 344 4.51 -5.21 0.48
C GLY A 344 4.54 -4.54 1.86
N LEU A 345 5.45 -4.92 2.75
CA LEU A 345 5.55 -4.34 4.10
C LEU A 345 5.95 -2.86 4.11
N GLY A 346 6.32 -2.30 2.97
CA GLY A 346 6.56 -0.87 2.80
C GLY A 346 5.31 -0.02 2.57
N VAL A 347 4.20 -0.63 2.10
CA VAL A 347 2.97 0.10 1.71
C VAL A 347 1.80 -0.09 2.69
N MET A 348 2.10 -0.43 3.94
CA MET A 348 1.08 -0.75 4.96
C MET A 348 0.17 0.42 5.33
N ARG A 349 0.53 1.67 5.05
CA ARG A 349 -0.38 2.81 5.20
C ARG A 349 -1.60 2.72 4.27
N ARG A 350 -1.41 2.11 3.09
CA ARG A 350 -2.44 1.96 2.05
C ARG A 350 -3.09 0.58 2.06
N LYS A 351 -2.39 -0.42 2.61
CA LYS A 351 -2.81 -1.82 2.65
C LYS A 351 -2.59 -2.38 4.06
N THR A 352 -3.39 -1.88 4.99
CA THR A 352 -3.21 -2.08 6.44
C THR A 352 -3.26 -3.53 6.90
N ASP A 353 -3.92 -4.41 6.13
CA ASP A 353 -4.09 -5.83 6.44
C ASP A 353 -2.92 -6.72 6.02
N ILE A 354 -1.99 -6.24 5.19
CA ILE A 354 -0.82 -7.01 4.72
C ILE A 354 -0.02 -7.59 5.90
N LYS A 355 0.23 -6.79 6.93
CA LYS A 355 0.99 -7.21 8.12
C LYS A 355 0.42 -8.44 8.85
N TYR A 356 -0.88 -8.72 8.69
CA TYR A 356 -1.54 -9.89 9.30
C TYR A 356 -1.58 -11.11 8.39
N LYS A 357 -1.25 -10.93 7.11
CA LYS A 357 -1.25 -12.00 6.10
C LYS A 357 0.14 -12.51 5.80
N MET A 358 1.17 -11.68 6.05
CA MET A 358 2.56 -12.08 5.90
C MET A 358 3.01 -13.01 7.02
N THR A 359 3.87 -13.95 6.63
CA THR A 359 4.61 -14.87 7.51
C THR A 359 6.03 -15.00 6.99
N LEU A 360 6.96 -15.44 7.84
CA LEU A 360 8.35 -15.72 7.43
C LEU A 360 8.42 -16.74 6.27
N GLN A 361 7.53 -17.74 6.26
CA GLN A 361 7.47 -18.70 5.16
C GLN A 361 7.05 -18.03 3.85
N THR A 362 6.03 -17.18 3.88
CA THR A 362 5.57 -16.45 2.68
C THR A 362 6.66 -15.51 2.14
N GLU A 363 7.46 -14.89 3.01
CA GLU A 363 8.61 -14.07 2.59
C GLU A 363 9.66 -14.93 1.89
N GLN A 364 10.01 -16.10 2.41
CA GLN A 364 10.96 -17.02 1.77
C GLN A 364 10.47 -17.51 0.39
N GLU A 365 9.17 -17.77 0.26
CA GLU A 365 8.54 -18.13 -1.02
C GLU A 365 8.64 -16.96 -2.02
N LEU A 366 8.42 -15.71 -1.57
CA LEU A 366 8.57 -14.50 -2.39
C LEU A 366 10.03 -14.29 -2.82
N VAL A 367 11.00 -14.44 -1.92
CA VAL A 367 12.43 -14.38 -2.26
C VAL A 367 12.78 -15.38 -3.36
N SER A 368 12.29 -16.62 -3.24
CA SER A 368 12.53 -17.67 -4.24
C SER A 368 11.92 -17.32 -5.61
N LEU A 369 10.71 -16.77 -5.60
CA LEU A 369 10.02 -16.30 -6.81
C LEU A 369 10.77 -15.13 -7.45
N GLN A 370 11.18 -14.14 -6.67
CA GLN A 370 11.95 -12.98 -7.15
C GLN A 370 13.27 -13.40 -7.78
N ARG A 371 13.99 -14.35 -7.18
CA ARG A 371 15.24 -14.89 -7.76
C ARG A 371 14.99 -15.58 -9.09
N ASN A 372 13.95 -16.42 -9.18
CA ASN A 372 13.58 -17.06 -10.44
C ASN A 372 13.24 -16.04 -11.54
N MET A 373 12.48 -14.99 -11.19
CA MET A 373 12.20 -13.90 -12.12
C MET A 373 13.48 -13.17 -12.56
N LEU A 374 14.37 -12.82 -11.60
CA LEU A 374 15.61 -12.12 -11.90
C LEU A 374 16.52 -12.94 -12.85
N GLU A 375 16.65 -14.27 -12.66
CA GLU A 375 17.38 -15.19 -13.56
C GLU A 375 16.84 -15.13 -14.99
N THR A 376 15.53 -15.02 -15.14
CA THR A 376 14.88 -14.96 -16.44
C THR A 376 15.05 -13.60 -17.08
N VAL A 377 14.68 -12.52 -16.39
CA VAL A 377 14.52 -11.19 -17.00
C VAL A 377 15.85 -10.46 -17.21
N CYS A 378 16.91 -10.80 -16.46
CA CYS A 378 18.24 -10.24 -16.67
C CYS A 378 18.80 -10.56 -18.06
N GLN A 379 18.32 -11.63 -18.71
CA GLN A 379 18.73 -12.03 -20.07
C GLN A 379 18.23 -11.03 -21.12
N TYR A 380 17.14 -10.31 -20.86
CA TYR A 380 16.61 -9.31 -21.78
C TYR A 380 17.50 -8.06 -21.90
N VAL A 381 18.32 -7.79 -20.89
CA VAL A 381 19.22 -6.62 -20.85
C VAL A 381 20.31 -6.77 -21.89
N LYS A 382 20.45 -5.80 -22.80
CA LYS A 382 21.55 -5.77 -23.77
C LYS A 382 22.90 -5.46 -23.09
N ALA A 383 24.01 -5.71 -23.77
CA ALA A 383 25.32 -5.26 -23.31
C ALA A 383 25.31 -3.72 -23.10
N GLY A 384 25.85 -3.24 -21.98
CA GLY A 384 25.77 -1.84 -21.57
C GLY A 384 24.37 -1.36 -21.14
N GLY A 385 23.36 -2.24 -21.07
CA GLY A 385 22.01 -1.91 -20.64
C GLY A 385 21.84 -1.94 -19.12
N THR A 386 20.69 -1.49 -18.63
CA THR A 386 20.35 -1.34 -17.20
C THR A 386 19.30 -2.36 -16.79
N LEU A 387 19.50 -3.03 -15.66
CA LEU A 387 18.46 -3.72 -14.89
C LEU A 387 18.15 -2.89 -13.65
N LEU A 388 16.91 -2.46 -13.51
CA LEU A 388 16.44 -1.85 -12.27
C LEU A 388 15.59 -2.87 -11.50
N TYR A 389 16.07 -3.31 -10.36
CA TYR A 389 15.33 -4.10 -9.40
C TYR A 389 14.66 -3.20 -8.37
N SER A 390 13.40 -3.41 -8.08
CA SER A 390 12.67 -2.67 -7.05
C SER A 390 11.60 -3.52 -6.37
N THR A 391 11.28 -3.15 -5.11
CA THR A 391 10.23 -3.75 -4.29
C THR A 391 9.56 -2.68 -3.44
N CYS A 392 8.29 -2.90 -3.09
CA CYS A 392 7.57 -2.05 -2.13
C CYS A 392 7.64 -2.64 -0.70
N THR A 393 8.79 -3.14 -0.31
CA THR A 393 9.04 -3.68 1.04
C THR A 393 10.30 -3.10 1.67
N MET A 394 10.47 -3.38 2.97
CA MET A 394 11.67 -3.06 3.73
C MET A 394 12.37 -4.33 4.24
N ASP A 395 12.06 -5.47 3.67
CA ASP A 395 12.68 -6.74 4.04
C ASP A 395 14.04 -6.89 3.35
N LYS A 396 15.10 -7.09 4.14
CA LYS A 396 16.46 -7.28 3.62
C LYS A 396 16.60 -8.52 2.76
N MET A 397 15.90 -9.60 3.09
CA MET A 397 15.97 -10.84 2.31
C MET A 397 15.44 -10.65 0.89
N GLU A 398 14.37 -9.83 0.75
CA GLU A 398 13.81 -9.47 -0.55
C GLU A 398 14.61 -8.37 -1.26
N ASN A 399 15.43 -7.60 -0.55
CA ASN A 399 16.10 -6.39 -1.02
C ASN A 399 17.62 -6.62 -1.21
N GLU A 400 18.42 -6.20 -0.24
CA GLU A 400 19.89 -6.21 -0.31
C GLU A 400 20.47 -7.61 -0.50
N ASP A 401 19.85 -8.63 0.14
CA ASP A 401 20.32 -10.01 0.04
C ASP A 401 20.05 -10.59 -1.35
N ASN A 402 18.91 -10.24 -1.97
CA ASN A 402 18.64 -10.61 -3.37
C ASN A 402 19.60 -9.94 -4.35
N VAL A 403 19.94 -8.67 -4.15
CA VAL A 403 20.95 -7.97 -4.99
C VAL A 403 22.32 -8.62 -4.82
N THR A 404 22.72 -8.91 -3.59
CA THR A 404 24.00 -9.57 -3.29
C THR A 404 24.07 -10.96 -3.93
N TRP A 405 23.01 -11.74 -3.77
CA TRP A 405 22.89 -13.05 -4.42
C TRP A 405 22.96 -12.93 -5.94
N PHE A 406 22.20 -12.00 -6.54
CA PHE A 406 22.17 -11.79 -8.00
C PHE A 406 23.55 -11.44 -8.56
N LEU A 407 24.28 -10.51 -7.95
CA LEU A 407 25.61 -10.11 -8.40
C LEU A 407 26.63 -11.24 -8.33
N LYS A 408 26.46 -12.16 -7.35
CA LYS A 408 27.31 -13.35 -7.23
C LYS A 408 27.06 -14.37 -8.35
N GLN A 409 25.78 -14.52 -8.76
CA GLN A 409 25.41 -15.44 -9.84
C GLN A 409 25.70 -14.84 -11.22
N HIS A 410 25.62 -13.51 -11.36
CA HIS A 410 25.71 -12.78 -12.62
C HIS A 410 26.87 -11.76 -12.63
N PRO A 411 28.15 -12.22 -12.69
CA PRO A 411 29.33 -11.35 -12.63
C PRO A 411 29.44 -10.37 -13.81
N GLN A 412 28.63 -10.57 -14.85
CA GLN A 412 28.48 -9.63 -15.97
C GLN A 412 27.67 -8.38 -15.60
N PHE A 413 27.06 -8.31 -14.43
CA PHE A 413 26.42 -7.10 -13.90
C PHE A 413 27.28 -6.47 -12.82
N GLU A 414 27.17 -5.16 -12.69
CA GLU A 414 27.76 -4.38 -11.60
C GLU A 414 26.71 -3.48 -10.96
N LEU A 415 26.86 -3.24 -9.66
CA LEU A 415 25.98 -2.36 -8.91
C LEU A 415 26.34 -0.90 -9.12
N VAL A 416 25.40 -0.11 -9.63
CA VAL A 416 25.56 1.35 -9.83
C VAL A 416 24.99 2.14 -8.66
N LYS A 417 23.80 1.77 -8.19
CA LYS A 417 23.12 2.41 -7.06
C LYS A 417 22.24 1.40 -6.34
N MET A 418 22.20 1.47 -5.02
CA MET A 418 21.26 0.70 -4.18
C MET A 418 20.78 1.59 -3.05
N GLN A 419 19.48 1.59 -2.78
CA GLN A 419 18.90 2.46 -1.78
C GLN A 419 17.64 1.83 -1.17
N GLN A 420 17.63 1.71 0.18
CA GLN A 420 16.43 1.46 0.95
C GLN A 420 15.79 2.81 1.30
N ILE A 421 14.54 2.99 0.93
CA ILE A 421 13.72 4.16 1.26
C ILE A 421 12.78 3.77 2.39
N PHE A 422 12.80 4.55 3.46
CA PHE A 422 11.91 4.35 4.60
C PHE A 422 10.70 5.27 4.51
N PRO A 423 9.52 4.83 4.99
CA PRO A 423 8.33 5.68 5.00
C PRO A 423 8.60 6.93 5.85
N GLN A 424 8.21 8.07 5.32
CA GLN A 424 8.32 9.35 6.01
C GLN A 424 6.95 9.76 6.58
N LYS A 425 6.94 10.62 7.59
CA LYS A 425 5.69 11.08 8.22
C LYS A 425 4.80 11.86 7.23
N THR A 426 5.40 12.59 6.30
CA THR A 426 4.70 13.48 5.38
C THR A 426 4.32 12.79 4.07
N TYR A 427 5.23 12.05 3.44
CA TYR A 427 5.01 11.37 2.15
C TYR A 427 5.97 10.19 2.00
N GLY A 428 5.74 9.38 0.95
CA GLY A 428 6.58 8.23 0.60
C GLY A 428 6.29 6.98 1.41
N ASP A 429 6.16 5.89 0.72
CA ASP A 429 6.05 4.56 1.28
C ASP A 429 7.46 3.94 1.47
N GLY A 430 7.54 2.83 2.21
CA GLY A 430 8.76 2.02 2.26
C GLY A 430 9.01 1.37 0.91
N PHE A 431 10.22 1.54 0.38
CA PHE A 431 10.54 1.10 -0.97
C PHE A 431 12.03 0.79 -1.10
N PHE A 432 12.36 -0.13 -1.99
CA PHE A 432 13.76 -0.44 -2.30
C PHE A 432 14.00 -0.34 -3.80
N LEU A 433 15.18 0.12 -4.18
CA LEU A 433 15.64 0.12 -5.56
C LEU A 433 17.13 -0.19 -5.67
N ALA A 434 17.49 -0.97 -6.70
CA ALA A 434 18.88 -1.23 -7.08
C ALA A 434 19.02 -1.10 -8.60
N LYS A 435 19.91 -0.20 -9.04
CA LYS A 435 20.30 -0.03 -10.44
C LYS A 435 21.54 -0.84 -10.71
N LEU A 436 21.43 -1.77 -11.62
CA LEU A 436 22.47 -2.68 -12.04
C LEU A 436 22.80 -2.41 -13.52
N GLN A 437 24.08 -2.39 -13.86
CA GLN A 437 24.56 -2.19 -15.24
C GLN A 437 25.14 -3.50 -15.75
N LYS A 438 24.69 -3.96 -16.93
CA LYS A 438 25.33 -5.05 -17.63
C LYS A 438 26.59 -4.54 -18.30
N LYS A 439 27.72 -5.19 -18.04
CA LYS A 439 29.01 -4.86 -18.69
C LYS A 439 28.90 -4.98 -20.21
N ALA A 440 29.67 -4.15 -20.93
CA ALA A 440 29.69 -4.12 -22.39
C ALA A 440 30.34 -5.36 -22.99
#